data_8b880c54cd1628299416203a284e3d59
#
_entry.id   8b880c54cd1628299416203a284e3d59
#
_cell.length_a   1.000
_cell.length_b   1.000
_cell.length_c   1.000
_cell.angle_alpha   90.00
_cell.angle_beta   90.00
_cell.angle_gamma   90.00
#
_symmetry.space_group_name_H-M   'P 1'
#
loop_
_entity.id
_entity.type
_entity.pdbx_description
1 polymer ?
#
loop_
_entity_poly.entity_id
_entity_poly.type
_entity_poly.pdbx_seq_one_letter_code
_entity_poly.pdbx_strand_id
1 'polypeptide(L)'
;TKVRLEIEPSKGGKSRIITLVRDKVRIEDQAAKLTMDKADGKNIAVIKVPSFYIGLTDDVKKLLVKAEKQKADALIIDLRENGGGALTEAVALSGLFITNGPVVQVRDAYQRIRVHEDDDADQQYKGPLFVMINRYSASASEIFAAAMQDYNRGIVIGQNTYGKGTVQQSRPLNFVYDLDQTPLGLLQYTIQKFYRINGGSTQLKGVAADINFPEIIDAKEYGEDKEDNALPWDKIPSATYKEVGNTRKDVDVLNKKHLERIAKDPEFIALNEDLKIRNERRDRKFLSLNYQTRKAENDKDDARRLKDINDRFKREGKKTLNDIDDLPKDYEAPDFFLKEAEKMAADFVMLNSSAQDVGKEAQKPTEKVEEKK
;
A
#
# COMPACT_ATOMS: atom_id res chain seq x y z
N THR A 1 -10.01 20.07 26.30
CA THR A 1 -8.90 20.98 26.62
C THR A 1 -8.68 21.98 25.48
N LYS A 2 -8.14 23.18 25.80
CA LYS A 2 -7.77 24.19 24.80
C LYS A 2 -6.27 24.10 24.53
N VAL A 3 -5.88 24.17 23.26
CA VAL A 3 -4.47 24.26 22.82
C VAL A 3 -4.29 25.61 22.16
N ARG A 4 -3.24 26.33 22.50
CA ARG A 4 -2.86 27.60 21.89
C ARG A 4 -1.62 27.37 21.03
N LEU A 5 -1.73 27.66 19.75
CA LEU A 5 -0.66 27.53 18.78
C LEU A 5 -0.26 28.93 18.31
N GLU A 6 1.01 29.28 18.43
CA GLU A 6 1.55 30.44 17.78
C GLU A 6 2.02 30.06 16.37
N ILE A 7 1.46 30.71 15.37
CA ILE A 7 1.72 30.39 13.95
C ILE A 7 2.42 31.58 13.31
N GLU A 8 3.57 31.32 12.73
CA GLU A 8 4.29 32.27 11.89
C GLU A 8 3.95 32.01 10.41
N PRO A 9 3.51 33.04 9.65
CA PRO A 9 3.21 32.88 8.23
C PRO A 9 4.46 32.52 7.43
N SER A 10 4.37 31.58 6.50
CA SER A 10 5.48 31.13 5.65
C SER A 10 6.11 32.23 4.78
N LYS A 11 5.35 33.29 4.50
CA LYS A 11 5.82 34.47 3.74
C LYS A 11 6.36 35.60 4.63
N GLY A 12 6.65 35.33 5.90
CA GLY A 12 7.02 36.31 6.91
C GLY A 12 5.82 37.14 7.40
N GLY A 13 5.98 37.87 8.50
CA GLY A 13 4.94 38.69 9.10
C GLY A 13 4.84 38.45 10.61
N LYS A 14 3.88 39.11 11.26
CA LYS A 14 3.67 38.92 12.70
C LYS A 14 3.06 37.55 12.98
N SER A 15 3.61 36.84 13.95
CA SER A 15 3.00 35.62 14.48
C SER A 15 1.60 35.90 15.03
N ARG A 16 0.73 34.90 14.95
CA ARG A 16 -0.63 34.96 15.50
C ARG A 16 -0.93 33.75 16.35
N ILE A 17 -1.65 33.97 17.44
CA ILE A 17 -2.08 32.89 18.31
C ILE A 17 -3.44 32.36 17.85
N ILE A 18 -3.52 31.07 17.53
CA ILE A 18 -4.77 30.36 17.26
C ILE A 18 -5.07 29.47 18.46
N THR A 19 -6.26 29.62 19.00
CA THR A 19 -6.74 28.75 20.08
C THR A 19 -7.67 27.69 19.50
N LEU A 20 -7.29 26.42 19.62
CA LEU A 20 -8.09 25.27 19.23
C LEU A 20 -8.69 24.60 20.46
N VAL A 21 -9.93 24.18 20.36
CA VAL A 21 -10.57 23.33 21.36
C VAL A 21 -10.40 21.88 20.91
N ARG A 22 -9.73 21.05 21.71
CA ARG A 22 -9.63 19.62 21.43
C ARG A 22 -11.00 18.98 21.54
N ASP A 23 -11.41 18.31 20.50
CA ASP A 23 -12.64 17.54 20.44
C ASP A 23 -12.36 16.11 19.99
N LYS A 24 -13.36 15.23 20.07
CA LYS A 24 -13.30 13.91 19.45
C LYS A 24 -13.34 14.09 17.94
N VAL A 25 -12.23 13.80 17.28
CA VAL A 25 -12.21 13.72 15.82
C VAL A 25 -13.00 12.46 15.44
N ARG A 26 -14.05 12.61 14.67
CA ARG A 26 -14.77 11.46 14.09
C ARG A 26 -13.85 10.80 13.07
N ILE A 27 -13.61 9.52 13.26
CA ILE A 27 -12.72 8.70 12.42
C ILE A 27 -13.31 8.50 11.01
N GLU A 28 -14.54 8.94 10.76
CA GLU A 28 -15.21 8.81 9.45
C GLU A 28 -14.39 9.37 8.28
N ASP A 29 -13.58 10.41 8.50
CA ASP A 29 -12.68 10.96 7.47
C ASP A 29 -11.48 10.05 7.17
N GLN A 30 -11.16 9.13 8.07
CA GLN A 30 -10.09 8.14 7.95
C GLN A 30 -10.62 6.71 7.76
N ALA A 31 -11.90 6.52 7.50
CA ALA A 31 -12.48 5.22 7.23
C ALA A 31 -12.04 4.69 5.86
N ALA A 32 -12.08 3.36 5.70
CA ALA A 32 -11.86 2.73 4.41
C ALA A 32 -12.88 3.23 3.38
N LYS A 33 -12.43 3.50 2.15
CA LYS A 33 -13.25 4.07 1.07
C LYS A 33 -13.21 3.19 -0.16
N LEU A 34 -14.38 2.99 -0.79
CA LEU A 34 -14.51 2.28 -2.05
C LEU A 34 -14.64 3.28 -3.20
N THR A 35 -13.83 3.09 -4.23
CA THR A 35 -14.03 3.67 -5.55
C THR A 35 -14.24 2.57 -6.58
N MET A 36 -15.00 2.87 -7.64
CA MET A 36 -15.21 1.96 -8.76
C MET A 36 -14.71 2.63 -10.03
N ASP A 37 -13.72 2.04 -10.63
CA ASP A 37 -13.11 2.53 -11.86
C ASP A 37 -13.26 1.52 -13.00
N LYS A 38 -13.05 1.98 -14.24
CA LYS A 38 -13.04 1.13 -15.42
C LYS A 38 -11.67 1.12 -16.06
N ALA A 39 -11.13 -0.08 -16.29
CA ALA A 39 -9.91 -0.30 -17.04
C ALA A 39 -10.13 -1.41 -18.07
N ASP A 40 -9.84 -1.12 -19.33
CA ASP A 40 -9.95 -2.07 -20.47
C ASP A 40 -11.28 -2.85 -20.50
N GLY A 41 -12.38 -2.13 -20.22
CA GLY A 41 -13.75 -2.67 -20.23
C GLY A 41 -14.12 -3.48 -18.99
N LYS A 42 -13.24 -3.59 -17.98
CA LYS A 42 -13.49 -4.24 -16.69
C LYS A 42 -13.81 -3.24 -15.60
N ASN A 43 -14.68 -3.62 -14.68
CA ASN A 43 -15.02 -2.83 -13.48
C ASN A 43 -14.04 -3.21 -12.36
N ILE A 44 -13.22 -2.28 -11.93
CA ILE A 44 -12.23 -2.50 -10.89
C ILE A 44 -12.69 -1.80 -9.61
N ALA A 45 -12.87 -2.56 -8.54
CA ALA A 45 -13.12 -2.01 -7.22
C ALA A 45 -11.78 -1.69 -6.54
N VAL A 46 -11.66 -0.50 -5.99
CA VAL A 46 -10.50 -0.08 -5.19
C VAL A 46 -10.98 0.27 -3.79
N ILE A 47 -10.50 -0.46 -2.80
CA ILE A 47 -10.72 -0.15 -1.39
C ILE A 47 -9.44 0.42 -0.82
N LYS A 48 -9.41 1.73 -0.59
CA LYS A 48 -8.32 2.41 0.10
C LYS A 48 -8.47 2.21 1.61
N VAL A 49 -7.46 1.63 2.24
CA VAL A 49 -7.39 1.36 3.68
C VAL A 49 -6.32 2.27 4.29
N PRO A 50 -6.70 3.37 4.95
CA PRO A 50 -5.74 4.37 5.46
C PRO A 50 -4.99 3.91 6.72
N SER A 51 -5.59 3.04 7.53
CA SER A 51 -5.00 2.42 8.73
C SER A 51 -5.80 1.19 9.16
N PHE A 52 -5.20 0.35 10.01
CA PHE A 52 -5.88 -0.78 10.63
C PHE A 52 -6.55 -0.34 11.96
N TYR A 53 -7.59 0.47 11.86
CA TYR A 53 -8.39 0.93 12.99
C TYR A 53 -9.39 -0.13 13.45
N ILE A 54 -9.81 -0.08 14.72
CA ILE A 54 -10.80 -1.02 15.27
C ILE A 54 -12.14 -0.84 14.54
N GLY A 55 -12.68 -1.92 13.98
CA GLY A 55 -13.88 -1.95 13.15
C GLY A 55 -13.62 -1.86 11.64
N LEU A 56 -12.36 -1.81 11.21
CA LEU A 56 -11.97 -1.80 9.79
C LEU A 56 -12.59 -2.98 9.04
N THR A 57 -12.50 -4.17 9.61
CA THR A 57 -12.98 -5.40 8.97
C THR A 57 -14.47 -5.34 8.65
N ASP A 58 -15.27 -4.82 9.58
CA ASP A 58 -16.71 -4.64 9.36
C ASP A 58 -17.02 -3.60 8.29
N ASP A 59 -16.21 -2.54 8.22
CA ASP A 59 -16.37 -1.53 7.18
C ASP A 59 -15.99 -2.10 5.82
N VAL A 60 -14.89 -2.85 5.72
CA VAL A 60 -14.50 -3.50 4.46
C VAL A 60 -15.53 -4.55 4.03
N LYS A 61 -16.11 -5.34 4.94
CA LYS A 61 -17.24 -6.24 4.62
C LYS A 61 -18.38 -5.51 3.90
N LYS A 62 -18.80 -4.35 4.43
CA LYS A 62 -19.84 -3.52 3.80
C LYS A 62 -19.43 -3.00 2.42
N LEU A 63 -18.13 -2.65 2.25
CA LEU A 63 -17.62 -2.18 0.97
C LEU A 63 -17.52 -3.31 -0.06
N LEU A 64 -17.17 -4.53 0.34
CA LEU A 64 -17.17 -5.72 -0.53
C LEU A 64 -18.58 -6.01 -1.08
N VAL A 65 -19.60 -5.96 -0.22
CA VAL A 65 -21.01 -6.11 -0.67
C VAL A 65 -21.40 -5.02 -1.68
N LYS A 66 -20.91 -3.77 -1.51
CA LYS A 66 -21.16 -2.70 -2.47
C LYS A 66 -20.44 -2.94 -3.80
N ALA A 67 -19.17 -3.40 -3.76
CA ALA A 67 -18.40 -3.73 -4.95
C ALA A 67 -19.06 -4.87 -5.74
N GLU A 68 -19.54 -5.90 -5.08
CA GLU A 68 -20.26 -7.02 -5.69
C GLU A 68 -21.56 -6.54 -6.38
N LYS A 69 -22.37 -5.72 -5.70
CA LYS A 69 -23.59 -5.12 -6.30
C LYS A 69 -23.28 -4.28 -7.54
N GLN A 70 -22.12 -3.66 -7.60
CA GLN A 70 -21.63 -2.88 -8.75
C GLN A 70 -20.90 -3.75 -9.77
N LYS A 71 -20.92 -5.09 -9.61
CA LYS A 71 -20.32 -6.07 -10.52
C LYS A 71 -18.83 -5.82 -10.77
N ALA A 72 -18.08 -5.68 -9.68
CA ALA A 72 -16.64 -5.60 -9.75
C ALA A 72 -16.05 -6.91 -10.33
N ASP A 73 -15.22 -6.79 -11.36
CA ASP A 73 -14.51 -7.92 -11.97
C ASP A 73 -13.22 -8.26 -11.18
N ALA A 74 -12.62 -7.27 -10.52
CA ALA A 74 -11.45 -7.42 -9.65
C ALA A 74 -11.47 -6.42 -8.50
N LEU A 75 -10.67 -6.70 -7.47
CA LEU A 75 -10.51 -5.88 -6.28
C LEU A 75 -9.04 -5.50 -6.09
N ILE A 76 -8.80 -4.24 -5.79
CA ILE A 76 -7.52 -3.72 -5.30
C ILE A 76 -7.71 -3.25 -3.85
N ILE A 77 -6.92 -3.79 -2.92
CA ILE A 77 -6.77 -3.23 -1.57
C ILE A 77 -5.55 -2.32 -1.60
N ASP A 78 -5.79 -1.01 -1.47
CA ASP A 78 -4.72 0.00 -1.47
C ASP A 78 -4.26 0.28 -0.04
N LEU A 79 -3.06 -0.20 0.28
CA LEU A 79 -2.37 -0.03 1.57
C LEU A 79 -1.24 1.01 1.48
N ARG A 80 -1.12 1.73 0.39
CA ARG A 80 -0.12 2.80 0.31
C ARG A 80 -0.37 3.84 1.39
N GLU A 81 0.70 4.39 1.97
CA GLU A 81 0.66 5.35 3.08
C GLU A 81 0.06 4.80 4.39
N ASN A 82 -0.19 3.49 4.49
CA ASN A 82 -0.77 2.86 5.67
C ASN A 82 0.32 2.32 6.60
N GLY A 83 0.62 3.04 7.68
CA GLY A 83 1.63 2.66 8.68
C GLY A 83 1.23 1.50 9.60
N GLY A 84 0.08 0.86 9.38
CA GLY A 84 -0.40 -0.28 10.17
C GLY A 84 -1.53 0.07 11.13
N GLY A 85 -1.54 -0.54 12.29
CA GLY A 85 -2.58 -0.39 13.32
C GLY A 85 -2.79 -1.65 14.14
N ALA A 86 -4.04 -2.02 14.40
CA ALA A 86 -4.38 -3.15 15.26
C ALA A 86 -4.06 -4.50 14.59
N LEU A 87 -3.31 -5.34 15.30
CA LEU A 87 -3.00 -6.71 14.87
C LEU A 87 -4.27 -7.54 14.65
N THR A 88 -5.25 -7.40 15.54
CA THR A 88 -6.53 -8.12 15.45
C THR A 88 -7.28 -7.80 14.17
N GLU A 89 -7.23 -6.54 13.71
CA GLU A 89 -7.86 -6.14 12.45
C GLU A 89 -7.08 -6.68 11.24
N ALA A 90 -5.75 -6.80 11.30
CA ALA A 90 -4.98 -7.42 10.23
C ALA A 90 -5.34 -8.90 10.06
N VAL A 91 -5.55 -9.62 11.17
CA VAL A 91 -5.98 -11.02 11.17
C VAL A 91 -7.40 -11.14 10.61
N ALA A 92 -8.34 -10.38 11.16
CA ALA A 92 -9.74 -10.43 10.76
C ALA A 92 -9.96 -9.97 9.30
N LEU A 93 -9.25 -8.93 8.86
CA LEU A 93 -9.30 -8.48 7.47
C LEU A 93 -8.76 -9.56 6.51
N SER A 94 -7.69 -10.25 6.89
CA SER A 94 -7.14 -11.35 6.08
C SER A 94 -8.14 -12.50 5.92
N GLY A 95 -8.91 -12.80 6.97
CA GLY A 95 -9.97 -13.80 6.96
C GLY A 95 -11.06 -13.55 5.92
N LEU A 96 -11.30 -12.29 5.51
CA LEU A 96 -12.26 -12.01 4.43
C LEU A 96 -11.83 -12.61 3.07
N PHE A 97 -10.57 -12.92 2.91
CA PHE A 97 -9.95 -13.36 1.64
C PHE A 97 -9.45 -14.79 1.64
N ILE A 98 -9.38 -15.44 2.80
CA ILE A 98 -9.00 -16.86 2.94
C ILE A 98 -10.16 -17.66 3.56
N THR A 99 -10.11 -18.99 3.54
CA THR A 99 -11.17 -19.80 4.14
C THR A 99 -11.00 -20.00 5.64
N ASN A 100 -9.79 -20.08 6.11
CA ASN A 100 -9.35 -20.12 7.51
C ASN A 100 -7.83 -20.34 7.55
N GLY A 101 -7.25 -20.25 8.74
CA GLY A 101 -5.86 -20.64 8.98
C GLY A 101 -4.98 -19.50 9.48
N PRO A 102 -3.68 -19.76 9.65
CA PRO A 102 -2.73 -18.82 10.23
C PRO A 102 -2.58 -17.56 9.37
N VAL A 103 -2.52 -16.40 10.00
CA VAL A 103 -2.27 -15.11 9.33
C VAL A 103 -0.91 -14.56 9.68
N VAL A 104 -0.53 -14.67 10.95
CA VAL A 104 0.74 -14.16 11.46
C VAL A 104 1.18 -14.96 12.68
N GLN A 105 2.48 -15.10 12.86
CA GLN A 105 3.08 -15.68 14.06
C GLN A 105 3.74 -14.57 14.88
N VAL A 106 3.62 -14.61 16.19
CA VAL A 106 4.32 -13.68 17.10
C VAL A 106 5.20 -14.46 18.07
N ARG A 107 6.39 -13.91 18.38
CA ARG A 107 7.31 -14.48 19.36
C ARG A 107 7.61 -13.44 20.44
N ASP A 108 7.40 -13.81 21.68
CA ASP A 108 7.68 -12.94 22.84
C ASP A 108 9.15 -13.03 23.32
N ALA A 109 9.48 -12.23 24.33
CA ALA A 109 10.81 -12.21 24.94
C ALA A 109 11.22 -13.56 25.57
N TYR A 110 10.26 -14.43 25.90
CA TYR A 110 10.49 -15.77 26.43
C TYR A 110 10.60 -16.84 25.35
N GLN A 111 10.72 -16.43 24.08
CA GLN A 111 10.80 -17.29 22.90
C GLN A 111 9.52 -18.13 22.64
N ARG A 112 8.40 -17.79 23.25
CA ARG A 112 7.13 -18.47 23.03
C ARG A 112 6.50 -17.98 21.75
N ILE A 113 6.19 -18.90 20.85
CA ILE A 113 5.54 -18.61 19.58
C ILE A 113 4.03 -18.78 19.76
N ARG A 114 3.26 -17.80 19.28
CA ARG A 114 1.80 -17.88 19.15
C ARG A 114 1.43 -17.62 17.69
N VAL A 115 0.55 -18.45 17.18
CA VAL A 115 -0.06 -18.27 15.86
C VAL A 115 -1.36 -17.50 16.04
N HIS A 116 -1.54 -16.45 15.29
CA HIS A 116 -2.83 -15.77 15.16
C HIS A 116 -3.43 -16.22 13.84
N GLU A 117 -4.62 -16.77 13.91
CA GLU A 117 -5.32 -17.39 12.80
C GLU A 117 -6.74 -16.84 12.66
N ASP A 118 -7.29 -16.99 11.48
CA ASP A 118 -8.70 -16.81 11.21
C ASP A 118 -9.39 -18.17 11.36
N ASP A 119 -10.36 -18.21 12.27
CA ASP A 119 -11.15 -19.43 12.56
C ASP A 119 -12.45 -19.49 11.75
N ASP A 120 -12.78 -18.42 11.00
CA ASP A 120 -14.01 -18.33 10.21
C ASP A 120 -13.78 -18.92 8.80
N ALA A 121 -14.57 -19.92 8.45
CA ALA A 121 -14.51 -20.52 7.12
C ALA A 121 -15.23 -19.69 6.03
N ASP A 122 -15.87 -18.59 6.38
CA ASP A 122 -16.69 -17.77 5.49
C ASP A 122 -15.87 -16.72 4.73
N GLN A 123 -15.20 -17.17 3.68
CA GLN A 123 -14.48 -16.30 2.76
C GLN A 123 -15.43 -15.34 2.02
N GLN A 124 -15.38 -14.05 2.36
CA GLN A 124 -16.27 -13.02 1.83
C GLN A 124 -15.98 -12.61 0.38
N TYR A 125 -14.72 -12.69 -0.05
CA TYR A 125 -14.34 -12.33 -1.42
C TYR A 125 -13.44 -13.40 -2.06
N LYS A 126 -13.91 -13.98 -3.18
CA LYS A 126 -13.24 -15.08 -3.91
C LYS A 126 -12.67 -14.63 -5.26
N GLY A 127 -12.99 -13.41 -5.71
CA GLY A 127 -12.57 -12.88 -7.00
C GLY A 127 -11.07 -12.53 -7.07
N PRO A 128 -10.61 -12.02 -8.23
CA PRO A 128 -9.25 -11.52 -8.42
C PRO A 128 -8.89 -10.43 -7.42
N LEU A 129 -7.75 -10.60 -6.73
CA LEU A 129 -7.30 -9.70 -5.66
C LEU A 129 -5.90 -9.19 -5.95
N PHE A 130 -5.74 -7.86 -5.84
CA PHE A 130 -4.47 -7.17 -5.84
C PHE A 130 -4.30 -6.41 -4.52
N VAL A 131 -3.07 -6.36 -4.04
CA VAL A 131 -2.71 -5.58 -2.85
C VAL A 131 -1.65 -4.57 -3.25
N MET A 132 -2.01 -3.28 -3.16
CA MET A 132 -1.11 -2.21 -3.54
C MET A 132 -0.37 -1.69 -2.31
N ILE A 133 0.95 -1.68 -2.36
CA ILE A 133 1.84 -1.32 -1.25
C ILE A 133 2.86 -0.28 -1.69
N ASN A 134 3.41 0.46 -0.73
CA ASN A 134 4.59 1.28 -0.92
C ASN A 134 5.47 1.30 0.33
N ARG A 135 6.53 2.10 0.31
CA ARG A 135 7.51 2.17 1.40
C ARG A 135 6.94 2.66 2.74
N TYR A 136 5.78 3.33 2.73
CA TYR A 136 5.06 3.71 3.95
C TYR A 136 4.12 2.63 4.49
N SER A 137 3.87 1.56 3.73
CA SER A 137 3.12 0.42 4.21
C SER A 137 3.93 -0.32 5.28
N ALA A 138 3.44 -0.35 6.52
CA ALA A 138 4.20 -0.89 7.64
C ALA A 138 3.33 -1.75 8.59
N SER A 139 3.98 -2.63 9.38
CA SER A 139 3.35 -3.34 10.50
C SER A 139 2.12 -4.19 10.07
N ALA A 140 0.89 -3.84 10.50
CA ALA A 140 -0.34 -4.54 10.14
C ALA A 140 -0.57 -4.62 8.62
N SER A 141 -0.18 -3.59 7.86
CA SER A 141 -0.21 -3.62 6.39
C SER A 141 0.71 -4.70 5.83
N GLU A 142 1.88 -4.87 6.44
CA GLU A 142 2.84 -5.90 6.04
C GLU A 142 2.33 -7.30 6.39
N ILE A 143 1.63 -7.45 7.52
CA ILE A 143 0.98 -8.71 7.91
C ILE A 143 -0.06 -9.11 6.86
N PHE A 144 -0.95 -8.21 6.50
CA PHE A 144 -1.99 -8.48 5.51
C PHE A 144 -1.38 -8.80 4.13
N ALA A 145 -0.49 -7.95 3.62
CA ALA A 145 0.15 -8.15 2.32
C ALA A 145 0.92 -9.48 2.26
N ALA A 146 1.69 -9.80 3.33
CA ALA A 146 2.42 -11.04 3.45
C ALA A 146 1.48 -12.27 3.48
N ALA A 147 0.36 -12.21 4.21
CA ALA A 147 -0.62 -13.28 4.24
C ALA A 147 -1.20 -13.54 2.85
N MET A 148 -1.63 -12.49 2.12
CA MET A 148 -2.15 -12.65 0.75
C MET A 148 -1.13 -13.27 -0.19
N GLN A 149 0.14 -12.91 -0.06
CA GLN A 149 1.26 -13.44 -0.85
C GLN A 149 1.57 -14.90 -0.47
N ASP A 150 1.68 -15.22 0.83
CA ASP A 150 2.00 -16.57 1.31
C ASP A 150 0.90 -17.59 0.95
N TYR A 151 -0.37 -17.18 1.02
CA TYR A 151 -1.50 -17.99 0.58
C TYR A 151 -1.65 -18.07 -0.94
N ASN A 152 -0.80 -17.39 -1.71
CA ASN A 152 -0.95 -17.29 -3.18
C ASN A 152 -2.34 -16.77 -3.58
N ARG A 153 -2.98 -15.97 -2.67
CA ARG A 153 -4.37 -15.51 -2.78
C ARG A 153 -4.52 -14.24 -3.59
N GLY A 154 -3.53 -13.36 -3.53
CA GLY A 154 -3.52 -12.09 -4.22
C GLY A 154 -2.14 -11.76 -4.75
N ILE A 155 -2.07 -10.85 -5.72
CA ILE A 155 -0.82 -10.32 -6.28
C ILE A 155 -0.50 -9.02 -5.55
N VAL A 156 0.68 -8.97 -4.94
CA VAL A 156 1.18 -7.77 -4.25
C VAL A 156 1.96 -6.91 -5.24
N ILE A 157 1.53 -5.67 -5.43
CA ILE A 157 2.11 -4.75 -6.42
C ILE A 157 2.53 -3.43 -5.80
N GLY A 158 3.51 -2.78 -6.38
CA GLY A 158 3.98 -1.47 -5.95
C GLY A 158 5.44 -1.47 -5.54
N GLN A 159 5.75 -0.87 -4.40
CA GLN A 159 7.11 -0.79 -3.85
C GLN A 159 7.22 -1.67 -2.62
N ASN A 160 8.44 -2.13 -2.31
CA ASN A 160 8.68 -2.87 -1.07
C ASN A 160 8.26 -2.04 0.15
N THR A 161 7.72 -2.71 1.17
CA THR A 161 7.22 -2.07 2.38
C THR A 161 8.33 -1.57 3.31
N TYR A 162 7.95 -0.94 4.43
CA TYR A 162 8.86 -0.32 5.40
C TYR A 162 9.83 -1.31 6.08
N GLY A 163 9.32 -2.48 6.48
CA GLY A 163 10.11 -3.50 7.17
C GLY A 163 9.95 -3.55 8.68
N LYS A 164 8.81 -3.11 9.23
CA LYS A 164 8.55 -3.17 10.67
C LYS A 164 8.00 -4.54 11.06
N GLY A 165 8.82 -5.34 11.77
CA GLY A 165 8.47 -6.67 12.25
C GLY A 165 8.29 -6.75 13.77
N THR A 166 7.95 -5.64 14.45
CA THR A 166 7.83 -5.55 15.91
C THR A 166 6.45 -5.13 16.35
N VAL A 167 6.00 -5.68 17.49
CA VAL A 167 4.78 -5.28 18.20
C VAL A 167 5.16 -4.41 19.38
N GLN A 168 4.56 -3.22 19.47
CA GLN A 168 4.81 -2.26 20.52
C GLN A 168 3.60 -2.11 21.43
N GLN A 169 3.86 -1.83 22.71
CA GLN A 169 2.85 -1.52 23.70
C GLN A 169 3.17 -0.19 24.37
N SER A 170 2.13 0.60 24.63
CA SER A 170 2.24 1.80 25.45
C SER A 170 1.80 1.48 26.88
N ARG A 171 2.62 1.86 27.87
CA ARG A 171 2.33 1.67 29.28
C ARG A 171 2.47 2.99 30.02
N PRO A 172 1.49 3.39 30.86
CA PRO A 172 1.65 4.52 31.77
C PRO A 172 2.84 4.31 32.70
N LEU A 173 3.59 5.37 32.96
CA LEU A 173 4.71 5.37 33.92
C LEU A 173 4.22 5.47 35.37
N ASN A 174 2.96 5.87 35.57
CA ASN A 174 2.36 5.85 36.91
C ASN A 174 2.16 4.43 37.40
N PHE A 175 2.60 4.16 38.62
CA PHE A 175 2.33 2.91 39.31
C PHE A 175 0.97 2.95 40.00
N VAL A 176 0.37 1.77 40.23
CA VAL A 176 -0.92 1.63 40.92
C VAL A 176 -0.90 2.23 42.32
N TYR A 177 0.31 2.37 42.91
CA TYR A 177 0.56 2.88 44.25
C TYR A 177 0.88 4.37 44.30
N ASP A 178 0.90 5.07 43.12
CA ASP A 178 1.14 6.51 43.12
C ASP A 178 -0.10 7.23 43.66
N LEU A 179 -0.02 7.70 44.89
CA LEU A 179 -1.09 8.45 45.56
C LEU A 179 -1.31 9.80 44.91
N ASP A 180 -0.27 10.37 44.33
CA ASP A 180 -0.35 11.56 43.47
C ASP A 180 -0.59 11.09 42.04
N GLN A 181 -1.80 11.31 41.55
CA GLN A 181 -2.23 10.92 40.18
C GLN A 181 -1.68 11.86 39.09
N THR A 182 -0.61 12.57 39.34
CA THR A 182 0.06 13.42 38.31
C THR A 182 0.50 12.53 37.15
N PRO A 183 0.04 12.78 35.91
CA PRO A 183 0.41 11.95 34.77
C PRO A 183 1.92 12.05 34.49
N LEU A 184 2.65 10.96 34.66
CA LEU A 184 4.10 10.88 34.37
C LEU A 184 4.42 10.56 32.91
N GLY A 185 3.40 10.39 32.07
CA GLY A 185 3.53 10.04 30.65
C GLY A 185 3.40 8.56 30.36
N LEU A 186 3.73 8.19 29.13
CA LEU A 186 3.61 6.84 28.61
C LEU A 186 4.98 6.36 28.10
N LEU A 187 5.33 5.12 28.42
CA LEU A 187 6.45 4.41 27.82
C LEU A 187 5.93 3.54 26.69
N GLN A 188 6.43 3.76 25.47
CA GLN A 188 6.22 2.87 24.35
C GLN A 188 7.44 1.96 24.18
N TYR A 189 7.22 0.64 24.15
CA TYR A 189 8.31 -0.32 24.06
C TYR A 189 7.89 -1.57 23.29
N THR A 190 8.87 -2.22 22.67
CA THR A 190 8.67 -3.46 21.93
C THR A 190 8.48 -4.64 22.91
N ILE A 191 7.42 -5.42 22.68
CA ILE A 191 7.08 -6.59 23.49
C ILE A 191 7.24 -7.91 22.74
N GLN A 192 7.11 -7.90 21.42
CA GLN A 192 7.13 -9.09 20.57
C GLN A 192 7.70 -8.76 19.20
N LYS A 193 8.16 -9.80 18.50
CA LYS A 193 8.38 -9.77 17.05
C LYS A 193 7.30 -10.56 16.35
N PHE A 194 6.92 -10.14 15.16
CA PHE A 194 6.00 -10.92 14.34
C PHE A 194 6.70 -11.48 13.09
N TYR A 195 6.13 -12.54 12.58
CA TYR A 195 6.67 -13.34 11.48
C TYR A 195 5.55 -13.72 10.53
N ARG A 196 5.87 -13.85 9.28
CA ARG A 196 4.99 -14.42 8.25
C ARG A 196 4.65 -15.87 8.61
N ILE A 197 3.61 -16.39 8.02
CA ILE A 197 3.23 -17.81 8.21
C ILE A 197 4.26 -18.77 7.64
N ASN A 198 5.08 -18.35 6.67
CA ASN A 198 6.22 -19.12 6.17
C ASN A 198 7.46 -19.09 7.11
N GLY A 199 7.37 -18.40 8.23
CA GLY A 199 8.41 -18.29 9.26
C GLY A 199 9.39 -17.14 9.09
N GLY A 200 9.41 -16.44 7.96
CA GLY A 200 10.28 -15.27 7.76
C GLY A 200 9.75 -14.04 8.50
N SER A 201 10.64 -13.17 8.98
CA SER A 201 10.24 -11.87 9.55
C SER A 201 10.13 -10.82 8.46
N THR A 202 9.22 -9.84 8.63
CA THR A 202 9.22 -8.60 7.86
C THR A 202 10.28 -7.59 8.35
N GLN A 203 10.84 -7.80 9.55
CA GLN A 203 11.82 -6.91 10.17
C GLN A 203 12.97 -6.60 9.20
N LEU A 204 13.31 -5.33 9.00
CA LEU A 204 14.31 -4.76 8.11
C LEU A 204 14.08 -4.98 6.60
N LYS A 205 13.36 -6.02 6.20
CA LYS A 205 13.20 -6.41 4.78
C LYS A 205 11.85 -6.02 4.20
N GLY A 206 10.83 -5.92 5.04
CA GLY A 206 9.47 -5.70 4.58
C GLY A 206 8.89 -6.87 3.79
N VAL A 207 7.83 -6.57 3.06
CA VAL A 207 7.22 -7.41 2.05
C VAL A 207 7.66 -6.90 0.69
N ALA A 208 8.31 -7.76 -0.09
CA ALA A 208 8.66 -7.44 -1.46
C ALA A 208 7.41 -7.57 -2.34
N ALA A 209 7.19 -6.60 -3.23
CA ALA A 209 6.12 -6.69 -4.21
C ALA A 209 6.40 -7.82 -5.22
N ASP A 210 5.35 -8.52 -5.67
CA ASP A 210 5.46 -9.51 -6.75
C ASP A 210 5.72 -8.82 -8.10
N ILE A 211 5.16 -7.61 -8.29
CA ILE A 211 5.42 -6.75 -9.45
C ILE A 211 5.80 -5.36 -8.93
N ASN A 212 7.02 -4.94 -9.25
CA ASN A 212 7.58 -3.71 -8.74
C ASN A 212 7.23 -2.49 -9.60
N PHE A 213 6.80 -1.42 -8.95
CA PHE A 213 6.72 -0.08 -9.53
C PHE A 213 8.02 0.71 -9.27
N PRO A 214 8.27 1.79 -10.05
CA PRO A 214 9.40 2.66 -9.79
C PRO A 214 9.40 3.21 -8.35
N GLU A 215 10.56 3.19 -7.68
CA GLU A 215 10.69 3.60 -6.28
C GLU A 215 10.75 5.13 -6.14
N ILE A 216 9.62 5.74 -5.72
CA ILE A 216 9.57 7.17 -5.41
C ILE A 216 10.34 7.48 -4.12
N ILE A 217 10.21 6.61 -3.12
CA ILE A 217 10.88 6.76 -1.83
C ILE A 217 12.17 5.94 -1.86
N ASP A 218 13.28 6.60 -1.56
CA ASP A 218 14.57 5.94 -1.58
C ASP A 218 14.72 4.95 -0.42
N ALA A 219 14.86 3.67 -0.75
CA ALA A 219 15.11 2.61 0.23
C ALA A 219 16.43 2.79 1.00
N LYS A 220 17.35 3.65 0.52
CA LYS A 220 18.59 3.97 1.24
C LYS A 220 18.39 4.98 2.36
N GLU A 221 17.30 5.74 2.32
CA GLU A 221 17.02 6.84 3.25
C GLU A 221 15.85 6.53 4.19
N TYR A 222 14.96 5.62 3.82
CA TYR A 222 13.73 5.34 4.57
C TYR A 222 13.44 3.85 4.69
N GLY A 223 13.20 3.38 5.89
CA GLY A 223 12.87 2.00 6.24
C GLY A 223 13.35 1.65 7.64
N GLU A 224 12.85 0.55 8.20
CA GLU A 224 13.22 0.06 9.53
C GLU A 224 14.73 -0.22 9.64
N ASP A 225 15.39 -0.56 8.54
CA ASP A 225 16.83 -0.80 8.48
C ASP A 225 17.68 0.48 8.59
N LYS A 226 17.03 1.66 8.66
CA LYS A 226 17.66 2.98 8.89
C LYS A 226 17.46 3.49 10.31
N GLU A 227 16.61 2.82 11.08
CA GLU A 227 16.36 3.21 12.46
C GLU A 227 17.50 2.78 13.38
N ASP A 228 17.92 3.68 14.26
CA ASP A 228 18.88 3.35 15.30
C ASP A 228 18.32 2.25 16.21
N ASN A 229 19.12 1.24 16.47
CA ASN A 229 18.76 0.10 17.33
C ASN A 229 17.60 -0.79 16.80
N ALA A 230 17.32 -0.78 15.49
CA ALA A 230 16.39 -1.72 14.90
C ALA A 230 16.78 -3.17 15.22
N LEU A 231 15.81 -4.00 15.60
CA LEU A 231 16.07 -5.41 15.88
C LEU A 231 16.50 -6.15 14.61
N PRO A 232 17.43 -7.12 14.72
CA PRO A 232 17.91 -7.85 13.55
C PRO A 232 16.81 -8.71 12.93
N TRP A 233 16.94 -8.97 11.63
CA TRP A 233 16.11 -9.95 10.93
C TRP A 233 16.43 -11.36 11.42
N ASP A 234 15.40 -12.18 11.61
CA ASP A 234 15.51 -13.60 11.90
C ASP A 234 14.30 -14.37 11.35
N LYS A 235 14.25 -15.65 11.60
CA LYS A 235 13.16 -16.55 11.19
C LYS A 235 12.82 -17.54 12.28
N ILE A 236 11.59 -18.06 12.24
CA ILE A 236 11.07 -19.13 13.06
C ILE A 236 10.55 -20.28 12.17
N PRO A 237 10.16 -21.43 12.71
CA PRO A 237 9.50 -22.46 11.90
C PRO A 237 8.22 -21.94 11.23
N SER A 238 7.97 -22.43 10.01
CA SER A 238 6.73 -22.16 9.29
C SER A 238 5.52 -22.72 10.05
N ALA A 239 4.42 -21.97 10.06
CA ALA A 239 3.13 -22.52 10.47
C ALA A 239 2.63 -23.55 9.43
N THR A 240 1.69 -24.38 9.81
CA THR A 240 1.04 -25.32 8.88
C THR A 240 -0.10 -24.60 8.16
N TYR A 241 0.00 -24.45 6.85
CA TYR A 241 -1.05 -23.84 6.02
C TYR A 241 -1.05 -24.45 4.61
N LYS A 242 -2.13 -24.18 3.88
CA LYS A 242 -2.25 -24.57 2.46
C LYS A 242 -2.52 -23.33 1.63
N GLU A 243 -1.87 -23.22 0.49
CA GLU A 243 -2.19 -22.19 -0.49
C GLU A 243 -3.65 -22.32 -0.94
N VAL A 244 -4.36 -21.19 -1.06
CA VAL A 244 -5.78 -21.14 -1.43
C VAL A 244 -6.01 -20.58 -2.83
N GLY A 245 -4.96 -19.98 -3.42
CA GLY A 245 -5.00 -19.37 -4.75
C GLY A 245 -3.95 -19.97 -5.69
N ASN A 246 -3.86 -19.39 -6.88
CA ASN A 246 -2.85 -19.73 -7.89
C ASN A 246 -2.50 -18.51 -8.74
N THR A 247 -2.17 -17.41 -8.08
CA THR A 247 -1.90 -16.12 -8.75
C THR A 247 -0.47 -16.00 -9.27
N ARG A 248 0.48 -16.72 -8.67
CA ARG A 248 1.91 -16.66 -9.05
C ARG A 248 2.18 -17.04 -10.51
N LYS A 249 1.39 -17.94 -11.08
CA LYS A 249 1.54 -18.37 -12.49
C LYS A 249 1.37 -17.21 -13.49
N ASP A 250 0.61 -16.18 -13.11
CA ASP A 250 0.27 -15.07 -13.99
C ASP A 250 1.19 -13.85 -13.80
N VAL A 251 2.02 -13.84 -12.74
CA VAL A 251 2.88 -12.71 -12.35
C VAL A 251 3.84 -12.32 -13.48
N ASP A 252 4.52 -13.27 -14.09
CA ASP A 252 5.50 -12.97 -15.15
C ASP A 252 4.84 -12.34 -16.38
N VAL A 253 3.65 -12.84 -16.77
CA VAL A 253 2.90 -12.29 -17.91
C VAL A 253 2.41 -10.87 -17.62
N LEU A 254 1.90 -10.64 -16.41
CA LEU A 254 1.44 -9.33 -15.97
C LEU A 254 2.61 -8.34 -15.86
N ASN A 255 3.75 -8.79 -15.32
CA ASN A 255 4.94 -7.96 -15.20
C ASN A 255 5.47 -7.54 -16.58
N LYS A 256 5.49 -8.45 -17.55
CA LYS A 256 5.88 -8.13 -18.93
C LYS A 256 4.97 -7.05 -19.53
N LYS A 257 3.65 -7.21 -19.43
CA LYS A 257 2.68 -6.22 -19.91
C LYS A 257 2.83 -4.87 -19.19
N HIS A 258 3.04 -4.90 -17.89
CA HIS A 258 3.32 -3.72 -17.07
C HIS A 258 4.55 -2.96 -17.62
N LEU A 259 5.68 -3.62 -17.76
CA LEU A 259 6.91 -3.00 -18.26
C LEU A 259 6.75 -2.43 -19.68
N GLU A 260 6.02 -3.12 -20.56
CA GLU A 260 5.73 -2.62 -21.91
C GLU A 260 4.85 -1.35 -21.91
N ARG A 261 3.92 -1.21 -20.95
CA ARG A 261 3.07 -0.03 -20.80
C ARG A 261 3.81 1.15 -20.21
N ILE A 262 4.49 0.95 -19.07
CA ILE A 262 5.18 2.05 -18.38
C ILE A 262 6.35 2.62 -19.21
N ALA A 263 6.95 1.81 -20.08
CA ALA A 263 7.99 2.29 -21.00
C ALA A 263 7.47 3.32 -22.04
N LYS A 264 6.17 3.37 -22.27
CA LYS A 264 5.50 4.27 -23.22
C LYS A 264 4.61 5.32 -22.54
N ASP A 265 4.33 5.14 -21.26
CA ASP A 265 3.46 6.05 -20.52
C ASP A 265 4.21 7.34 -20.15
N PRO A 266 3.71 8.53 -20.57
CA PRO A 266 4.41 9.79 -20.32
C PRO A 266 4.62 10.12 -18.84
N GLU A 267 3.72 9.67 -17.96
CA GLU A 267 3.84 9.92 -16.52
C GLU A 267 5.01 9.09 -15.91
N PHE A 268 5.13 7.83 -16.32
CA PHE A 268 6.25 6.99 -15.89
C PHE A 268 7.57 7.40 -16.49
N ILE A 269 7.57 7.91 -17.74
CA ILE A 269 8.78 8.47 -18.38
C ILE A 269 9.24 9.70 -17.62
N ALA A 270 8.35 10.66 -17.32
CA ALA A 270 8.69 11.86 -16.54
C ALA A 270 9.16 11.49 -15.13
N LEU A 271 8.47 10.53 -14.46
CA LEU A 271 8.89 10.03 -13.15
C LEU A 271 10.31 9.45 -13.18
N ASN A 272 10.63 8.61 -14.17
CA ASN A 272 11.96 7.99 -14.26
C ASN A 272 13.06 9.04 -14.47
N GLU A 273 12.79 10.12 -15.23
CA GLU A 273 13.70 11.26 -15.38
C GLU A 273 13.90 11.98 -14.04
N ASP A 274 12.82 12.24 -13.30
CA ASP A 274 12.88 12.84 -11.96
C ASP A 274 13.69 11.98 -10.97
N LEU A 275 13.47 10.67 -10.98
CA LEU A 275 14.20 9.73 -10.13
C LEU A 275 15.69 9.73 -10.47
N LYS A 276 16.06 9.77 -11.76
CA LYS A 276 17.45 9.87 -12.20
C LYS A 276 18.12 11.14 -11.67
N ILE A 277 17.46 12.29 -11.84
CA ILE A 277 17.97 13.59 -11.37
C ILE A 277 18.12 13.60 -9.84
N ARG A 278 17.12 13.07 -9.12
CA ARG A 278 17.18 12.94 -7.66
C ARG A 278 18.39 12.10 -7.23
N ASN A 279 18.61 10.95 -7.86
CA ASN A 279 19.73 10.07 -7.53
C ASN A 279 21.08 10.75 -7.82
N GLU A 280 21.22 11.43 -8.94
CA GLU A 280 22.41 12.20 -9.28
C GLU A 280 22.68 13.30 -8.24
N ARG A 281 21.65 13.97 -7.73
CA ARG A 281 21.77 14.99 -6.69
C ARG A 281 22.14 14.44 -5.33
N ARG A 282 21.53 13.32 -4.94
CA ARG A 282 21.86 12.65 -3.68
C ARG A 282 23.33 12.22 -3.66
N ASP A 283 23.85 11.72 -4.77
CA ASP A 283 25.21 11.22 -4.84
C ASP A 283 26.26 12.36 -4.95
N ARG A 284 25.82 13.63 -5.05
CA ARG A 284 26.71 14.79 -5.04
C ARG A 284 27.38 14.97 -3.67
N LYS A 285 28.70 15.10 -3.69
CA LYS A 285 29.51 15.32 -2.47
C LYS A 285 29.52 16.78 -2.01
N PHE A 286 29.18 17.72 -2.88
CA PHE A 286 29.14 19.14 -2.58
C PHE A 286 27.96 19.85 -3.20
N LEU A 287 27.56 20.93 -2.54
CA LEU A 287 26.55 21.85 -2.99
C LEU A 287 27.21 23.22 -3.25
N SER A 288 26.94 23.82 -4.41
CA SER A 288 27.44 25.17 -4.68
C SER A 288 26.75 26.17 -3.75
N LEU A 289 27.51 27.06 -3.10
CA LEU A 289 27.02 28.19 -2.34
C LEU A 289 26.82 29.45 -3.22
N ASN A 290 27.21 29.39 -4.49
CA ASN A 290 27.02 30.49 -5.42
C ASN A 290 25.53 30.61 -5.78
N TYR A 291 24.96 31.80 -5.49
CA TYR A 291 23.54 32.09 -5.74
C TYR A 291 23.12 31.86 -7.21
N GLN A 292 23.93 32.39 -8.14
CA GLN A 292 23.60 32.27 -9.57
C GLN A 292 23.57 30.83 -10.05
N THR A 293 24.52 30.01 -9.59
CA THR A 293 24.55 28.56 -9.90
C THR A 293 23.32 27.86 -9.34
N ARG A 294 22.98 28.14 -8.08
CA ARG A 294 21.80 27.57 -7.43
C ARG A 294 20.50 28.00 -8.10
N LYS A 295 20.41 29.30 -8.44
CA LYS A 295 19.25 29.83 -9.14
C LYS A 295 19.08 29.17 -10.51
N ALA A 296 20.14 29.03 -11.28
CA ALA A 296 20.07 28.37 -12.60
C ALA A 296 19.66 26.90 -12.51
N GLU A 297 20.09 26.17 -11.45
CA GLU A 297 19.61 24.80 -11.19
C GLU A 297 18.11 24.77 -10.88
N ASN A 298 17.62 25.68 -10.04
CA ASN A 298 16.20 25.76 -9.69
C ASN A 298 15.35 26.17 -10.90
N ASP A 299 15.76 27.19 -11.65
CA ASP A 299 15.07 27.66 -12.86
C ASP A 299 14.92 26.52 -13.90
N LYS A 300 15.96 25.67 -14.02
CA LYS A 300 15.91 24.48 -14.88
C LYS A 300 14.92 23.44 -14.39
N ASP A 301 14.83 23.21 -13.08
CA ASP A 301 13.86 22.30 -12.49
C ASP A 301 12.43 22.77 -12.68
N ASP A 302 12.19 24.07 -12.42
CA ASP A 302 10.87 24.67 -12.55
C ASP A 302 10.41 24.62 -14.02
N ALA A 303 11.31 24.91 -14.96
CA ALA A 303 11.01 24.81 -16.39
C ALA A 303 10.65 23.37 -16.81
N ARG A 304 11.35 22.35 -16.24
CA ARG A 304 11.03 20.94 -16.48
C ARG A 304 9.68 20.57 -15.91
N ARG A 305 9.42 20.88 -14.63
CA ARG A 305 8.13 20.63 -13.96
C ARG A 305 6.97 21.29 -14.70
N LEU A 306 7.17 22.56 -15.11
CA LEU A 306 6.17 23.30 -15.87
C LEU A 306 5.89 22.61 -17.22
N LYS A 307 6.93 22.09 -17.89
CA LYS A 307 6.79 21.36 -19.13
C LYS A 307 5.96 20.08 -18.90
N ASP A 308 6.28 19.27 -17.89
CA ASP A 308 5.60 18.00 -17.62
C ASP A 308 4.12 18.22 -17.26
N ILE A 309 3.83 19.25 -16.45
CA ILE A 309 2.45 19.65 -16.12
C ILE A 309 1.71 20.13 -17.38
N ASN A 310 2.34 20.97 -18.21
CA ASN A 310 1.74 21.47 -19.43
C ASN A 310 1.49 20.37 -20.45
N ASP A 311 2.38 19.40 -20.57
CA ASP A 311 2.19 18.25 -21.44
C ASP A 311 1.04 17.36 -20.95
N ARG A 312 0.87 17.22 -19.63
CA ARG A 312 -0.31 16.59 -19.02
C ARG A 312 -1.59 17.39 -19.31
N PHE A 313 -1.58 18.70 -19.09
CA PHE A 313 -2.73 19.58 -19.36
C PHE A 313 -3.17 19.53 -20.81
N LYS A 314 -2.23 19.48 -21.76
CA LYS A 314 -2.54 19.29 -23.18
C LYS A 314 -3.24 17.96 -23.43
N ARG A 315 -2.76 16.86 -22.82
CA ARG A 315 -3.41 15.53 -22.96
C ARG A 315 -4.81 15.53 -22.37
N GLU A 316 -5.05 16.30 -21.31
CA GLU A 316 -6.34 16.44 -20.64
C GLU A 316 -7.24 17.52 -21.26
N GLY A 317 -6.80 18.21 -22.30
CA GLY A 317 -7.54 19.31 -22.93
C GLY A 317 -7.65 20.56 -22.04
N LYS A 318 -6.78 20.70 -21.03
CA LYS A 318 -6.72 21.84 -20.12
C LYS A 318 -5.82 22.95 -20.68
N LYS A 319 -6.05 24.19 -20.22
CA LYS A 319 -5.20 25.33 -20.58
C LYS A 319 -3.82 25.18 -19.93
N THR A 320 -2.77 25.38 -20.71
CA THR A 320 -1.38 25.37 -20.21
C THR A 320 -1.08 26.58 -19.34
N LEU A 321 -0.13 26.42 -18.40
CA LEU A 321 0.37 27.45 -17.52
C LEU A 321 1.55 28.17 -18.15
N ASN A 322 1.75 29.45 -17.79
CA ASN A 322 2.94 30.23 -18.19
C ASN A 322 4.07 30.09 -17.16
N ASP A 323 3.71 29.91 -15.91
CA ASP A 323 4.64 29.75 -14.78
C ASP A 323 4.18 28.59 -13.89
N ILE A 324 5.12 27.95 -13.19
CA ILE A 324 4.82 26.90 -12.22
C ILE A 324 4.03 27.45 -11.01
N ASP A 325 4.23 28.71 -10.67
CA ASP A 325 3.51 29.41 -9.61
C ASP A 325 2.02 29.63 -9.93
N ASP A 326 1.63 29.54 -11.21
CA ASP A 326 0.23 29.60 -11.64
C ASP A 326 -0.53 28.30 -11.39
N LEU A 327 0.13 27.23 -10.92
CA LEU A 327 -0.54 25.96 -10.65
C LEU A 327 -1.57 26.14 -9.52
N PRO A 328 -2.83 25.76 -9.72
CA PRO A 328 -3.86 25.85 -8.70
C PRO A 328 -3.42 25.14 -7.41
N LYS A 329 -3.67 25.76 -6.24
CA LYS A 329 -3.26 25.19 -4.95
C LYS A 329 -4.00 23.89 -4.60
N ASP A 330 -5.15 23.68 -5.20
CA ASP A 330 -6.01 22.51 -5.08
C ASP A 330 -5.81 21.51 -6.23
N TYR A 331 -4.77 21.71 -7.06
CA TYR A 331 -4.45 20.78 -8.13
C TYR A 331 -3.90 19.48 -7.56
N GLU A 332 -4.61 18.41 -7.81
CA GLU A 332 -4.18 17.04 -7.54
C GLU A 332 -3.74 16.37 -8.85
N ALA A 333 -2.52 15.87 -8.87
CA ALA A 333 -2.04 15.08 -9.99
C ALA A 333 -2.77 13.74 -10.06
N PRO A 334 -3.04 13.22 -11.26
CA PRO A 334 -3.64 11.89 -11.39
C PRO A 334 -2.77 10.81 -10.73
N ASP A 335 -3.42 9.87 -10.04
CA ASP A 335 -2.75 8.69 -9.50
C ASP A 335 -2.47 7.67 -10.61
N PHE A 336 -1.40 7.89 -11.35
CA PHE A 336 -1.03 7.02 -12.47
C PHE A 336 -0.54 5.63 -12.03
N PHE A 337 -0.06 5.49 -10.78
CA PHE A 337 0.22 4.18 -10.19
C PHE A 337 -1.05 3.37 -10.01
N LEU A 338 -2.11 3.99 -9.45
CA LEU A 338 -3.41 3.34 -9.33
C LEU A 338 -3.98 2.98 -10.69
N LYS A 339 -3.88 3.87 -11.67
CA LYS A 339 -4.34 3.60 -13.03
C LYS A 339 -3.62 2.42 -13.69
N GLU A 340 -2.33 2.27 -13.45
CA GLU A 340 -1.58 1.10 -13.91
C GLU A 340 -1.99 -0.17 -13.16
N ALA A 341 -2.20 -0.10 -11.83
CA ALA A 341 -2.72 -1.20 -11.04
C ALA A 341 -4.09 -1.70 -11.53
N GLU A 342 -4.98 -0.77 -11.89
CA GLU A 342 -6.30 -1.07 -12.48
C GLU A 342 -6.18 -1.81 -13.82
N LYS A 343 -5.25 -1.39 -14.69
CA LYS A 343 -4.97 -2.07 -15.97
C LYS A 343 -4.40 -3.47 -15.73
N MET A 344 -3.51 -3.63 -14.75
CA MET A 344 -2.99 -4.96 -14.38
C MET A 344 -4.09 -5.88 -13.88
N ALA A 345 -5.02 -5.35 -13.06
CA ALA A 345 -6.17 -6.11 -12.58
C ALA A 345 -7.09 -6.52 -13.75
N ALA A 346 -7.33 -5.63 -14.71
CA ALA A 346 -8.09 -5.95 -15.92
C ALA A 346 -7.39 -7.02 -16.78
N ASP A 347 -6.07 -6.91 -16.98
CA ASP A 347 -5.28 -7.93 -17.67
C ASP A 347 -5.42 -9.31 -17.03
N PHE A 348 -5.33 -9.37 -15.68
CA PHE A 348 -5.48 -10.63 -14.95
C PHE A 348 -6.86 -11.25 -15.15
N VAL A 349 -7.93 -10.44 -15.11
CA VAL A 349 -9.30 -10.89 -15.39
C VAL A 349 -9.39 -11.46 -16.81
N MET A 350 -8.84 -10.79 -17.82
CA MET A 350 -8.86 -11.23 -19.21
C MET A 350 -8.10 -12.54 -19.41
N LEU A 351 -6.91 -12.67 -18.83
CA LEU A 351 -6.10 -13.91 -18.91
C LEU A 351 -6.85 -15.13 -18.36
N ASN A 352 -7.53 -14.97 -17.22
CA ASN A 352 -8.21 -16.07 -16.57
C ASN A 352 -9.60 -16.35 -17.19
N SER A 353 -10.27 -15.39 -17.82
CA SER A 353 -11.50 -15.62 -18.57
C SER A 353 -11.23 -16.44 -19.84
N SER A 354 -10.18 -16.11 -20.58
CA SER A 354 -9.79 -16.84 -21.80
C SER A 354 -9.42 -18.32 -21.49
N ALA A 355 -8.76 -18.58 -20.36
CA ALA A 355 -8.40 -19.93 -19.95
C ALA A 355 -9.63 -20.79 -19.60
N GLN A 356 -10.70 -20.19 -19.07
CA GLN A 356 -11.95 -20.91 -18.79
C GLN A 356 -12.73 -21.27 -20.04
N ASP A 357 -12.70 -20.43 -21.06
CA ASP A 357 -13.40 -20.68 -22.33
C ASP A 357 -12.72 -21.79 -23.16
N VAL A 358 -11.38 -21.81 -23.19
CA VAL A 358 -10.62 -22.90 -23.83
C VAL A 358 -10.87 -24.24 -23.12
N GLY A 359 -10.97 -24.25 -21.79
CA GLY A 359 -11.27 -25.45 -21.01
C GLY A 359 -12.70 -26.00 -21.26
N LYS A 360 -13.66 -25.11 -21.57
CA LYS A 360 -15.04 -25.55 -21.91
C LYS A 360 -15.17 -26.06 -23.34
N GLU A 361 -14.40 -25.55 -24.28
CA GLU A 361 -14.38 -26.08 -25.66
C GLU A 361 -13.70 -27.44 -25.74
N ALA A 362 -12.68 -27.68 -24.94
CA ALA A 362 -12.00 -28.97 -24.89
C ALA A 362 -12.86 -30.12 -24.25
N GLN A 363 -13.95 -29.75 -23.55
CA GLN A 363 -14.87 -30.72 -22.92
C GLN A 363 -16.15 -30.99 -23.70
N LYS A 364 -16.34 -30.45 -24.91
CA LYS A 364 -17.47 -30.83 -25.74
C LYS A 364 -17.28 -32.26 -26.22
N PRO A 365 -18.25 -33.17 -25.97
CA PRO A 365 -18.16 -34.52 -26.44
C PRO A 365 -18.14 -34.55 -27.98
N THR A 366 -17.18 -35.22 -28.55
CA THR A 366 -17.22 -35.59 -29.99
C THR A 366 -18.46 -36.42 -30.23
N GLU A 367 -19.41 -35.88 -30.98
CA GLU A 367 -20.56 -36.64 -31.48
C GLU A 367 -20.04 -37.86 -32.21
N LYS A 368 -20.42 -39.05 -31.72
CA LYS A 368 -20.20 -40.33 -32.42
C LYS A 368 -21.01 -40.30 -33.70
N VAL A 369 -20.31 -40.24 -34.83
CA VAL A 369 -20.91 -40.54 -36.12
C VAL A 369 -21.35 -42.01 -36.09
N GLU A 370 -22.64 -42.30 -35.99
CA GLU A 370 -23.21 -43.62 -36.20
C GLU A 370 -23.12 -43.93 -37.70
N GLU A 371 -22.23 -44.84 -38.08
CA GLU A 371 -22.27 -45.53 -39.37
C GLU A 371 -23.52 -46.38 -39.45
N LYS A 372 -24.49 -45.99 -40.24
CA LYS A 372 -25.57 -46.89 -40.67
C LYS A 372 -25.03 -47.90 -41.65
N LYS A 373 -25.08 -49.18 -41.28
CA LYS A 373 -25.11 -50.32 -42.17
C LYS A 373 -26.53 -50.60 -42.61
#